data_6e58676c2b02f540b76b030f40d4456f
#
_entry.id   6e58676c2b02f540b76b030f40d4456f
#
_cell.length_a   1.000
_cell.length_b   1.000
_cell.length_c   1.000
_cell.angle_alpha   90.00
_cell.angle_beta   90.00
_cell.angle_gamma   90.00
#
_symmetry.space_group_name_H-M   'P 1'
#
loop_
_entity.id
_entity.type
_entity.pdbx_description
1 polymer ?
#
loop_
_entity_poly.entity_id
_entity_poly.type
_entity_poly.pdbx_seq_one_letter_code
_entity_poly.pdbx_strand_id
1 'polypeptide(L)'
;FLDYAALLGLPVFLIFGTFTVKRAEMELEDYSSIDQIAMFVGRVTMLLIALLVGVMMYEVVLRYVFERPTLWANELSLWMAGFVFILAGFYAMQQRSHIRIFLLYDMMPRGVQKACDTVSTFLILLFAFFLVYGGYGEAKAKLLRWETFGTVFDPPIPATLKPLVLLVVCLVATQALLNLINDWNKEPVIHTAADDIDQDEIERLKKTVGDN
;
A
#
# COMPACT_ATOMS: atom_id res chain seq x y z
N PHE A 1 25.28 4.58 -20.60
CA PHE A 1 25.92 3.96 -19.43
C PHE A 1 25.16 4.28 -18.14
N LEU A 2 24.85 5.56 -17.88
CA LEU A 2 24.08 5.99 -16.68
C LEU A 2 22.71 5.32 -16.59
N ASP A 3 21.99 5.20 -17.70
CA ASP A 3 20.66 4.56 -17.74
C ASP A 3 20.70 3.08 -17.36
N TYR A 4 21.70 2.34 -17.86
CA TYR A 4 21.89 0.93 -17.50
C TYR A 4 22.30 0.77 -16.04
N ALA A 5 23.14 1.66 -15.51
CA ALA A 5 23.54 1.63 -14.11
C ALA A 5 22.33 1.94 -13.18
N ALA A 6 21.49 2.90 -13.56
CA ALA A 6 20.24 3.19 -12.83
C ALA A 6 19.32 1.97 -12.82
N LEU A 7 19.00 1.39 -13.97
CA LEU A 7 18.12 0.22 -14.08
C LEU A 7 18.64 -1.00 -13.32
N LEU A 8 19.94 -1.27 -13.33
CA LEU A 8 20.54 -2.37 -12.57
C LEU A 8 20.60 -2.08 -11.06
N GLY A 9 20.67 -0.81 -10.67
CA GLY A 9 20.64 -0.40 -9.26
C GLY A 9 19.29 -0.59 -8.60
N LEU A 10 18.17 -0.54 -9.35
CA LEU A 10 16.82 -0.63 -8.82
C LEU A 10 16.55 -1.93 -8.02
N PRO A 11 16.77 -3.14 -8.57
CA PRO A 11 16.52 -4.36 -7.82
C PRO A 11 17.46 -4.51 -6.62
N VAL A 12 18.70 -4.05 -6.72
CA VAL A 12 19.65 -4.06 -5.60
C VAL A 12 19.17 -3.17 -4.46
N PHE A 13 18.69 -1.97 -4.78
CA PHE A 13 18.12 -1.05 -3.79
C PHE A 13 16.90 -1.66 -3.08
N LEU A 14 15.98 -2.30 -3.82
CA LEU A 14 14.81 -2.95 -3.25
C LEU A 14 15.19 -4.09 -2.32
N ILE A 15 16.09 -4.98 -2.75
CA ILE A 15 16.53 -6.12 -1.95
C ILE A 15 17.22 -5.64 -0.66
N PHE A 16 18.19 -4.75 -0.79
CA PHE A 16 18.94 -4.23 0.37
C PHE A 16 18.03 -3.43 1.32
N GLY A 17 17.18 -2.57 0.78
CA GLY A 17 16.26 -1.76 1.56
C GLY A 17 15.25 -2.61 2.33
N THR A 18 14.73 -3.68 1.73
CA THR A 18 13.74 -4.58 2.37
C THR A 18 14.29 -5.19 3.67
N PHE A 19 15.59 -5.52 3.70
CA PHE A 19 16.25 -6.06 4.90
C PHE A 19 16.66 -4.99 5.92
N THR A 20 16.75 -3.72 5.50
CA THR A 20 17.26 -2.64 6.35
C THR A 20 16.15 -1.81 6.99
N VAL A 21 14.96 -1.78 6.39
CA VAL A 21 13.82 -1.00 6.90
C VAL A 21 13.32 -1.59 8.22
N LYS A 22 13.34 -0.76 9.27
CA LYS A 22 12.81 -1.12 10.59
C LYS A 22 11.29 -0.93 10.62
N ARG A 23 10.64 -1.63 11.55
CA ARG A 23 9.21 -1.46 11.85
C ARG A 23 8.97 -0.05 12.37
N ALA A 24 7.90 0.62 11.92
CA ALA A 24 7.47 1.90 12.47
C ALA A 24 6.76 1.67 13.82
N GLU A 25 6.91 2.60 14.77
CA GLU A 25 6.32 2.49 16.12
C GLU A 25 4.79 2.50 16.10
N MET A 26 4.19 3.14 15.09
CA MET A 26 2.73 3.24 14.91
C MET A 26 2.09 2.03 14.19
N GLU A 27 2.89 1.06 13.75
CA GLU A 27 2.35 -0.12 13.06
C GLU A 27 1.64 -1.04 14.06
N LEU A 28 0.43 -1.47 13.72
CA LEU A 28 -0.33 -2.46 14.51
C LEU A 28 0.46 -3.76 14.64
N GLU A 29 0.31 -4.43 15.78
CA GLU A 29 0.93 -5.72 16.02
C GLU A 29 0.39 -6.77 15.04
N ASP A 30 1.28 -7.67 14.62
CA ASP A 30 0.96 -8.78 13.73
C ASP A 30 0.47 -9.98 14.55
N TYR A 31 -0.75 -10.39 14.32
CA TYR A 31 -1.37 -11.55 15.00
C TYR A 31 -1.42 -12.79 14.10
N SER A 32 -1.19 -12.64 12.80
CA SER A 32 -1.32 -13.70 11.80
C SER A 32 -0.16 -13.71 10.82
N SER A 33 0.11 -14.87 10.20
CA SER A 33 1.09 -14.95 9.09
C SER A 33 0.73 -14.07 7.90
N ILE A 34 -0.56 -13.79 7.69
CA ILE A 34 -1.02 -12.88 6.63
C ILE A 34 -0.68 -11.43 7.00
N ASP A 35 -0.76 -11.05 8.28
CA ASP A 35 -0.34 -9.73 8.76
C ASP A 35 1.16 -9.51 8.50
N GLN A 36 2.00 -10.54 8.73
CA GLN A 36 3.44 -10.47 8.44
C GLN A 36 3.72 -10.24 6.95
N ILE A 37 2.95 -10.92 6.08
CA ILE A 37 3.05 -10.70 4.63
C ILE A 37 2.64 -9.29 4.27
N ALA A 38 1.54 -8.77 4.84
CA ALA A 38 1.06 -7.42 4.60
C ALA A 38 2.09 -6.36 5.06
N MET A 39 2.72 -6.56 6.21
CA MET A 39 3.79 -5.72 6.74
C MET A 39 5.03 -5.72 5.82
N PHE A 40 5.44 -6.90 5.35
CA PHE A 40 6.55 -7.02 4.40
C PHE A 40 6.23 -6.29 3.09
N VAL A 41 5.03 -6.50 2.55
CA VAL A 41 4.53 -5.83 1.34
C VAL A 41 4.48 -4.31 1.54
N GLY A 42 4.06 -3.83 2.72
CA GLY A 42 4.10 -2.42 3.08
C GLY A 42 5.49 -1.82 2.99
N ARG A 43 6.51 -2.50 3.52
CA ARG A 43 7.91 -2.06 3.42
C ARG A 43 8.40 -2.00 1.98
N VAL A 44 8.10 -3.03 1.19
CA VAL A 44 8.42 -3.03 -0.25
C VAL A 44 7.75 -1.85 -0.95
N THR A 45 6.50 -1.56 -0.61
CA THR A 45 5.75 -0.44 -1.19
C THR A 45 6.38 0.91 -0.83
N MET A 46 6.80 1.11 0.42
CA MET A 46 7.51 2.34 0.84
C MET A 46 8.80 2.54 0.06
N LEU A 47 9.56 1.47 -0.15
CA LEU A 47 10.79 1.53 -0.96
C LEU A 47 10.50 1.80 -2.44
N LEU A 48 9.43 1.22 -2.99
CA LEU A 48 8.99 1.50 -4.35
C LEU A 48 8.61 2.98 -4.53
N ILE A 49 7.96 3.61 -3.54
CA ILE A 49 7.64 5.04 -3.56
C ILE A 49 8.93 5.86 -3.58
N ALA A 50 9.88 5.58 -2.69
CA ALA A 50 11.16 6.28 -2.65
C ALA A 50 11.91 6.15 -3.97
N LEU A 51 11.91 4.95 -4.54
CA LEU A 51 12.53 4.65 -5.82
C LEU A 51 11.84 5.40 -6.98
N LEU A 52 10.51 5.40 -7.01
CA LEU A 52 9.71 6.13 -8.00
C LEU A 52 10.04 7.63 -7.98
N VAL A 53 10.11 8.23 -6.79
CA VAL A 53 10.49 9.63 -6.62
C VAL A 53 11.91 9.85 -7.14
N GLY A 54 12.85 8.95 -6.83
CA GLY A 54 14.24 9.01 -7.33
C GLY A 54 14.33 8.96 -8.86
N VAL A 55 13.59 8.03 -9.49
CA VAL A 55 13.54 7.89 -10.95
C VAL A 55 12.94 9.14 -11.61
N MET A 56 11.86 9.68 -11.06
CA MET A 56 11.24 10.90 -11.59
C MET A 56 12.14 12.13 -11.38
N MET A 57 12.83 12.24 -10.25
CA MET A 57 13.79 13.32 -10.03
C MET A 57 14.98 13.23 -11.01
N TYR A 58 15.48 12.02 -11.24
CA TYR A 58 16.53 11.76 -12.25
C TYR A 58 16.08 12.22 -13.64
N GLU A 59 14.86 11.85 -14.06
CA GLU A 59 14.29 12.27 -15.34
C GLU A 59 14.16 13.80 -15.43
N VAL A 60 13.67 14.46 -14.37
CA VAL A 60 13.54 15.91 -14.33
C VAL A 60 14.89 16.60 -14.51
N VAL A 61 15.92 16.13 -13.80
CA VAL A 61 17.29 16.70 -13.93
C VAL A 61 17.84 16.49 -15.34
N LEU A 62 17.70 15.31 -15.90
CA LEU A 62 18.17 15.05 -17.27
C LEU A 62 17.44 15.89 -18.31
N ARG A 63 16.13 16.05 -18.17
CA ARG A 63 15.28 16.78 -19.10
C ARG A 63 15.53 18.27 -19.08
N TYR A 64 15.65 18.87 -17.89
CA TYR A 64 15.70 20.34 -17.75
C TYR A 64 17.08 20.91 -17.57
N VAL A 65 18.04 20.14 -17.00
CA VAL A 65 19.43 20.62 -16.81
C VAL A 65 20.33 20.18 -17.96
N PHE A 66 20.17 18.92 -18.41
CA PHE A 66 21.02 18.36 -19.46
C PHE A 66 20.37 18.35 -20.85
N GLU A 67 19.08 18.72 -20.94
CA GLU A 67 18.28 18.68 -22.19
C GLU A 67 18.29 17.30 -22.88
N ARG A 68 18.42 16.23 -22.08
CA ARG A 68 18.49 14.83 -22.55
C ARG A 68 17.42 13.97 -21.86
N PRO A 69 16.14 14.08 -22.28
CA PRO A 69 15.07 13.27 -21.72
C PRO A 69 15.32 11.77 -21.94
N THR A 70 14.95 10.96 -20.95
CA THR A 70 15.01 9.51 -21.09
C THR A 70 13.71 8.97 -21.73
N LEU A 71 13.83 7.82 -22.42
CA LEU A 71 12.66 7.15 -23.02
C LEU A 71 11.98 6.17 -22.06
N TRP A 72 12.68 5.77 -21.00
CA TRP A 72 12.25 4.71 -20.10
C TRP A 72 11.71 5.18 -18.75
N ALA A 73 12.16 6.32 -18.22
CA ALA A 73 11.87 6.71 -16.85
C ALA A 73 10.40 6.96 -16.59
N ASN A 74 9.70 7.59 -17.54
CA ASN A 74 8.27 7.85 -17.42
C ASN A 74 7.44 6.55 -17.43
N GLU A 75 7.76 5.62 -18.31
CA GLU A 75 7.06 4.34 -18.42
C GLU A 75 7.35 3.41 -17.24
N LEU A 76 8.61 3.39 -16.79
CA LEU A 76 9.01 2.67 -15.58
C LEU A 76 8.27 3.22 -14.35
N SER A 77 8.17 4.56 -14.24
CA SER A 77 7.43 5.20 -13.14
C SER A 77 5.95 4.85 -13.15
N LEU A 78 5.32 4.80 -14.32
CA LEU A 78 3.93 4.36 -14.47
C LEU A 78 3.75 2.91 -14.02
N TRP A 79 4.67 2.03 -14.42
CA TRP A 79 4.64 0.63 -14.03
C TRP A 79 4.84 0.45 -12.52
N MET A 80 5.81 1.14 -11.93
CA MET A 80 6.06 1.15 -10.49
C MET A 80 4.86 1.71 -9.71
N ALA A 81 4.24 2.81 -10.19
CA ALA A 81 3.06 3.38 -9.57
C ALA A 81 1.90 2.37 -9.53
N GLY A 82 1.72 1.56 -10.58
CA GLY A 82 0.74 0.48 -10.61
C GLY A 82 0.96 -0.53 -9.47
N PHE A 83 2.20 -0.95 -9.22
CA PHE A 83 2.54 -1.81 -8.08
C PHE A 83 2.27 -1.12 -6.75
N VAL A 84 2.68 0.14 -6.59
CA VAL A 84 2.46 0.92 -5.37
C VAL A 84 0.98 0.97 -5.02
N PHE A 85 0.10 1.34 -5.96
CA PHE A 85 -1.34 1.45 -5.70
C PHE A 85 -1.98 0.11 -5.30
N ILE A 86 -1.60 -0.97 -5.99
CA ILE A 86 -2.16 -2.30 -5.71
C ILE A 86 -1.69 -2.81 -4.33
N LEU A 87 -0.39 -2.71 -4.05
CA LEU A 87 0.21 -3.26 -2.82
C LEU A 87 -0.14 -2.41 -1.59
N ALA A 88 -0.23 -1.07 -1.74
CA ALA A 88 -0.64 -0.18 -0.66
C ALA A 88 -2.05 -0.49 -0.14
N GLY A 89 -2.97 -0.90 -1.02
CA GLY A 89 -4.32 -1.31 -0.63
C GLY A 89 -4.34 -2.50 0.33
N PHE A 90 -3.47 -3.48 0.12
CA PHE A 90 -3.33 -4.63 1.01
C PHE A 90 -2.77 -4.25 2.39
N TYR A 91 -1.70 -3.42 2.39
CA TYR A 91 -1.13 -2.90 3.63
C TYR A 91 -2.13 -2.03 4.42
N ALA A 92 -2.83 -1.12 3.74
CA ALA A 92 -3.86 -0.28 4.37
C ALA A 92 -5.00 -1.11 5.00
N MET A 93 -5.37 -2.24 4.39
CA MET A 93 -6.37 -3.14 4.94
C MET A 93 -5.90 -3.83 6.22
N GLN A 94 -4.64 -4.25 6.29
CA GLN A 94 -4.04 -4.83 7.49
C GLN A 94 -3.94 -3.79 8.62
N GLN A 95 -3.53 -2.55 8.31
CA GLN A 95 -3.44 -1.45 9.28
C GLN A 95 -4.81 -0.89 9.72
N ARG A 96 -5.93 -1.48 9.26
CA ARG A 96 -7.29 -0.99 9.51
C ARG A 96 -7.50 0.49 9.10
N SER A 97 -6.59 1.02 8.29
CA SER A 97 -6.62 2.40 7.79
C SER A 97 -7.56 2.58 6.60
N HIS A 98 -8.35 1.56 6.25
CA HIS A 98 -9.37 1.68 5.22
C HIS A 98 -10.40 2.72 5.66
N ILE A 99 -10.76 3.63 4.76
CA ILE A 99 -11.56 4.82 5.03
C ILE A 99 -12.74 4.49 5.95
N ARG A 100 -12.66 4.97 7.21
CA ARG A 100 -13.75 4.93 8.19
C ARG A 100 -13.98 6.36 8.68
N ILE A 101 -15.24 6.74 8.82
CA ILE A 101 -15.60 7.99 9.48
C ILE A 101 -15.62 7.68 10.97
N PHE A 102 -14.45 7.71 11.62
CA PHE A 102 -14.29 7.34 13.03
C PHE A 102 -15.24 8.10 13.94
N LEU A 103 -15.42 9.40 13.71
CA LEU A 103 -16.30 10.24 14.52
C LEU A 103 -17.74 9.71 14.57
N LEU A 104 -18.29 9.28 13.44
CA LEU A 104 -19.64 8.73 13.37
C LEU A 104 -19.69 7.29 13.90
N TYR A 105 -18.66 6.50 13.62
CA TYR A 105 -18.57 5.11 14.04
C TYR A 105 -18.46 4.98 15.55
N ASP A 106 -17.65 5.81 16.22
CA ASP A 106 -17.42 5.77 17.67
C ASP A 106 -18.64 6.24 18.47
N MET A 107 -19.54 7.04 17.87
CA MET A 107 -20.82 7.42 18.49
C MET A 107 -21.88 6.31 18.44
N MET A 108 -21.68 5.25 17.65
CA MET A 108 -22.65 4.19 17.48
C MET A 108 -22.57 3.14 18.59
N PRO A 109 -23.71 2.56 19.02
CA PRO A 109 -23.71 1.45 19.96
C PRO A 109 -23.02 0.22 19.33
N ARG A 110 -22.37 -0.61 20.15
CA ARG A 110 -21.56 -1.76 19.71
C ARG A 110 -22.27 -2.70 18.72
N GLY A 111 -23.58 -2.88 18.89
CA GLY A 111 -24.38 -3.72 17.97
C GLY A 111 -24.43 -3.17 16.54
N VAL A 112 -24.54 -1.83 16.40
CA VAL A 112 -24.55 -1.16 15.10
C VAL A 112 -23.16 -1.18 14.47
N GLN A 113 -22.09 -0.99 15.27
CA GLN A 113 -20.71 -1.10 14.79
C GLN A 113 -20.45 -2.49 14.18
N LYS A 114 -20.82 -3.57 14.90
CA LYS A 114 -20.69 -4.95 14.40
C LYS A 114 -21.49 -5.19 13.12
N ALA A 115 -22.70 -4.65 13.04
CA ALA A 115 -23.51 -4.75 11.82
C ALA A 115 -22.85 -4.03 10.63
N CYS A 116 -22.32 -2.82 10.84
CA CYS A 116 -21.59 -2.07 9.82
C CYS A 116 -20.34 -2.82 9.35
N ASP A 117 -19.55 -3.37 10.27
CA ASP A 117 -18.34 -4.13 9.94
C ASP A 117 -18.68 -5.39 9.14
N THR A 118 -19.75 -6.08 9.52
CA THR A 118 -20.23 -7.28 8.80
C THR A 118 -20.69 -6.93 7.39
N VAL A 119 -21.48 -5.87 7.23
CA VAL A 119 -21.97 -5.41 5.92
C VAL A 119 -20.79 -4.97 5.05
N SER A 120 -19.84 -4.20 5.59
CA SER A 120 -18.65 -3.75 4.86
C SER A 120 -17.81 -4.93 4.40
N THR A 121 -17.55 -5.90 5.26
CA THR A 121 -16.80 -7.11 4.92
C THR A 121 -17.53 -7.92 3.86
N PHE A 122 -18.85 -8.08 3.98
CA PHE A 122 -19.65 -8.77 2.97
C PHE A 122 -19.55 -8.08 1.59
N LEU A 123 -19.64 -6.76 1.54
CA LEU A 123 -19.49 -6.00 0.29
C LEU A 123 -18.10 -6.14 -0.32
N ILE A 124 -17.05 -6.15 0.51
CA ILE A 124 -15.67 -6.38 0.05
C ILE A 124 -15.54 -7.78 -0.58
N LEU A 125 -16.09 -8.81 0.08
CA LEU A 125 -16.07 -10.17 -0.44
C LEU A 125 -16.85 -10.31 -1.75
N LEU A 126 -18.03 -9.69 -1.82
CA LEU A 126 -18.86 -9.67 -3.01
C LEU A 126 -18.14 -8.99 -4.19
N PHE A 127 -17.53 -7.84 -3.94
CA PHE A 127 -16.72 -7.12 -4.92
C PHE A 127 -15.54 -7.97 -5.39
N ALA A 128 -14.79 -8.57 -4.45
CA ALA A 128 -13.66 -9.43 -4.77
C ALA A 128 -14.08 -10.62 -5.64
N PHE A 129 -15.20 -11.27 -5.31
CA PHE A 129 -15.73 -12.38 -6.07
C PHE A 129 -16.04 -11.98 -7.53
N PHE A 130 -16.79 -10.90 -7.74
CA PHE A 130 -17.13 -10.44 -9.08
C PHE A 130 -15.92 -9.94 -9.86
N LEU A 131 -14.96 -9.29 -9.22
CA LEU A 131 -13.74 -8.84 -9.87
C LEU A 131 -12.88 -10.03 -10.33
N VAL A 132 -12.72 -11.04 -9.49
CA VAL A 132 -11.96 -12.24 -9.84
C VAL A 132 -12.69 -13.03 -10.93
N TYR A 133 -13.99 -13.24 -10.77
CA TYR A 133 -14.79 -13.98 -11.75
C TYR A 133 -14.77 -13.31 -13.14
N GLY A 134 -15.00 -11.99 -13.19
CA GLY A 134 -14.99 -11.23 -14.44
C GLY A 134 -13.61 -10.99 -15.03
N GLY A 135 -12.60 -10.78 -14.18
CA GLY A 135 -11.23 -10.44 -14.60
C GLY A 135 -10.31 -11.62 -14.92
N TYR A 136 -10.63 -12.82 -14.44
CA TYR A 136 -9.75 -13.99 -14.55
C TYR A 136 -9.37 -14.34 -16.00
N GLY A 137 -10.34 -14.37 -16.90
CA GLY A 137 -10.11 -14.73 -18.31
C GLY A 137 -9.15 -13.75 -19.01
N GLU A 138 -9.35 -12.46 -18.77
CA GLU A 138 -8.49 -11.41 -19.33
C GLU A 138 -7.10 -11.41 -18.71
N ALA A 139 -7.00 -11.49 -17.39
CA ALA A 139 -5.72 -11.53 -16.69
C ALA A 139 -4.87 -12.72 -17.13
N LYS A 140 -5.49 -13.91 -17.25
CA LYS A 140 -4.84 -15.13 -17.75
C LYS A 140 -4.35 -14.94 -19.20
N ALA A 141 -5.18 -14.38 -20.08
CA ALA A 141 -4.79 -14.16 -21.48
C ALA A 141 -3.62 -13.18 -21.60
N LYS A 142 -3.64 -12.08 -20.84
CA LYS A 142 -2.55 -11.07 -20.82
C LYS A 142 -1.25 -11.65 -20.27
N LEU A 143 -1.32 -12.44 -19.20
CA LEU A 143 -0.16 -13.10 -18.61
C LEU A 143 0.46 -14.12 -19.58
N LEU A 144 -0.35 -15.00 -20.20
CA LEU A 144 0.15 -16.04 -21.08
C LEU A 144 0.74 -15.50 -22.39
N ARG A 145 0.19 -14.39 -22.89
CA ARG A 145 0.73 -13.71 -24.09
C ARG A 145 1.91 -12.80 -23.77
N TRP A 146 2.24 -12.59 -22.49
CA TRP A 146 3.22 -11.64 -22.00
C TRP A 146 3.05 -10.27 -22.67
N GLU A 147 1.82 -9.77 -22.62
CA GLU A 147 1.46 -8.53 -23.32
C GLU A 147 2.17 -7.34 -22.72
N THR A 148 2.80 -6.57 -23.57
CA THR A 148 3.58 -5.38 -23.25
C THR A 148 2.78 -4.10 -23.52
N PHE A 149 3.32 -2.95 -23.14
CA PHE A 149 2.60 -1.67 -23.23
C PHE A 149 2.58 -1.09 -24.66
N GLY A 150 3.49 -1.56 -25.55
CA GLY A 150 3.55 -1.14 -26.94
C GLY A 150 4.28 0.19 -27.17
N THR A 151 5.23 0.52 -26.29
CA THR A 151 6.02 1.77 -26.32
C THR A 151 7.51 1.48 -26.50
N VAL A 152 8.37 2.52 -26.48
CA VAL A 152 9.82 2.35 -26.74
C VAL A 152 10.52 1.53 -25.66
N PHE A 153 10.18 1.72 -24.39
CA PHE A 153 10.72 0.91 -23.28
C PHE A 153 9.98 -0.42 -23.14
N ASP A 154 8.72 -0.43 -23.54
CA ASP A 154 7.85 -1.60 -23.66
C ASP A 154 7.69 -2.47 -22.39
N PRO A 155 7.41 -1.89 -21.22
CA PRO A 155 7.27 -2.67 -20.00
C PRO A 155 6.01 -3.56 -20.03
N PRO A 156 6.05 -4.77 -19.42
CA PRO A 156 4.92 -5.70 -19.43
C PRO A 156 3.83 -5.30 -18.41
N ILE A 157 3.32 -4.06 -18.52
CA ILE A 157 2.30 -3.51 -17.61
C ILE A 157 1.04 -4.37 -17.60
N PRO A 158 0.41 -4.71 -18.74
CA PRO A 158 -0.82 -5.49 -18.74
C PRO A 158 -0.62 -6.92 -18.24
N ALA A 159 0.52 -7.54 -18.58
CA ALA A 159 0.85 -8.90 -18.18
C ALA A 159 1.12 -9.06 -16.69
N THR A 160 1.62 -8.02 -16.03
CA THR A 160 2.01 -8.05 -14.61
C THR A 160 0.91 -7.50 -13.69
N LEU A 161 0.37 -6.31 -13.99
CA LEU A 161 -0.56 -5.65 -13.09
C LEU A 161 -1.95 -6.33 -13.07
N LYS A 162 -2.48 -6.83 -14.19
CA LYS A 162 -3.81 -7.46 -14.20
C LYS A 162 -3.89 -8.72 -13.32
N PRO A 163 -2.97 -9.69 -13.43
CA PRO A 163 -2.96 -10.84 -12.51
C PRO A 163 -2.68 -10.43 -11.06
N LEU A 164 -1.80 -9.44 -10.84
CA LEU A 164 -1.47 -8.95 -9.52
C LEU A 164 -2.69 -8.34 -8.81
N VAL A 165 -3.52 -7.55 -9.52
CA VAL A 165 -4.78 -7.02 -8.98
C VAL A 165 -5.67 -8.15 -8.46
N LEU A 166 -5.87 -9.22 -9.22
CA LEU A 166 -6.71 -10.34 -8.80
C LEU A 166 -6.15 -11.04 -7.57
N LEU A 167 -4.84 -11.27 -7.54
CA LEU A 167 -4.17 -11.88 -6.39
C LEU A 167 -4.33 -10.99 -5.14
N VAL A 168 -4.03 -9.70 -5.26
CA VAL A 168 -4.08 -8.79 -4.11
C VAL A 168 -5.50 -8.58 -3.62
N VAL A 169 -6.50 -8.53 -4.49
CA VAL A 169 -7.91 -8.44 -4.09
C VAL A 169 -8.34 -9.69 -3.28
N CYS A 170 -7.86 -10.87 -3.64
CA CYS A 170 -8.08 -12.07 -2.82
C CYS A 170 -7.42 -11.94 -1.44
N LEU A 171 -6.20 -11.39 -1.37
CA LEU A 171 -5.51 -11.15 -0.09
C LEU A 171 -6.25 -10.11 0.75
N VAL A 172 -6.70 -9.01 0.16
CA VAL A 172 -7.50 -7.97 0.82
C VAL A 172 -8.80 -8.54 1.38
N ALA A 173 -9.51 -9.36 0.58
CA ALA A 173 -10.73 -10.03 1.02
C ALA A 173 -10.50 -10.97 2.20
N THR A 174 -9.39 -11.73 2.16
CA THR A 174 -8.98 -12.61 3.26
C THR A 174 -8.62 -11.80 4.51
N GLN A 175 -7.87 -10.71 4.35
CA GLN A 175 -7.51 -9.82 5.45
C GLN A 175 -8.77 -9.16 6.07
N ALA A 176 -9.74 -8.77 5.26
CA ALA A 176 -11.01 -8.22 5.75
C ALA A 176 -11.76 -9.21 6.64
N LEU A 177 -11.81 -10.49 6.25
CA LEU A 177 -12.39 -11.55 7.06
C LEU A 177 -11.65 -11.74 8.38
N LEU A 178 -10.31 -11.79 8.33
CA LEU A 178 -9.50 -11.94 9.54
C LEU A 178 -9.68 -10.75 10.49
N ASN A 179 -9.72 -9.55 9.97
CA ASN A 179 -9.98 -8.35 10.77
C ASN A 179 -11.37 -8.43 11.44
N LEU A 180 -12.41 -8.83 10.73
CA LEU A 180 -13.75 -8.99 11.28
C LEU A 180 -13.77 -10.02 12.42
N ILE A 181 -13.12 -11.18 12.24
CA ILE A 181 -13.07 -12.24 13.25
C ILE A 181 -12.28 -11.78 14.48
N ASN A 182 -11.11 -11.17 14.28
CA ASN A 182 -10.23 -10.72 15.35
C ASN A 182 -10.84 -9.58 16.18
N ASP A 183 -11.60 -8.69 15.54
CA ASP A 183 -12.18 -7.52 16.21
C ASP A 183 -13.57 -7.80 16.78
N TRP A 184 -14.15 -8.96 16.51
CA TRP A 184 -15.52 -9.29 16.95
C TRP A 184 -15.75 -9.18 18.44
N ASN A 185 -14.76 -9.62 19.25
CA ASN A 185 -14.83 -9.64 20.71
C ASN A 185 -14.02 -8.52 21.38
N LYS A 186 -13.30 -7.68 20.60
CA LYS A 186 -12.54 -6.58 21.18
C LYS A 186 -13.44 -5.46 21.65
N GLU A 187 -13.02 -4.79 22.71
CA GLU A 187 -13.67 -3.55 23.15
C GLU A 187 -13.49 -2.44 22.10
N PRO A 188 -14.48 -1.55 21.94
CA PRO A 188 -14.37 -0.45 20.99
C PRO A 188 -13.22 0.47 21.40
N VAL A 189 -12.31 0.73 20.48
CA VAL A 189 -11.31 1.79 20.66
C VAL A 189 -11.99 3.11 20.35
N ILE A 190 -12.16 3.96 21.36
CA ILE A 190 -12.70 5.30 21.18
C ILE A 190 -11.53 6.20 20.79
N HIS A 191 -11.54 6.67 19.57
CA HIS A 191 -10.52 7.62 19.09
C HIS A 191 -10.84 9.00 19.65
N THR A 192 -10.07 9.43 20.64
CA THR A 192 -10.16 10.78 21.21
C THR A 192 -9.17 11.70 20.48
N ALA A 193 -9.53 12.98 20.35
CA ALA A 193 -8.61 13.98 19.79
C ALA A 193 -7.26 14.07 20.56
N ALA A 194 -7.22 13.48 21.76
CA ALA A 194 -6.00 13.36 22.55
C ALA A 194 -5.02 12.28 22.01
N ASP A 195 -5.51 11.31 21.24
CA ASP A 195 -4.68 10.25 20.67
C ASP A 195 -3.88 10.76 19.47
N ASP A 196 -4.32 11.84 18.82
CA ASP A 196 -3.63 12.52 17.74
C ASP A 196 -2.57 13.52 18.23
N ILE A 197 -2.49 13.76 19.54
CA ILE A 197 -1.53 14.69 20.12
C ILE A 197 -0.26 13.92 20.50
N ASP A 198 0.84 14.26 19.85
CA ASP A 198 2.15 13.72 20.16
C ASP A 198 2.51 14.00 21.63
N GLN A 199 2.59 12.96 22.42
CA GLN A 199 2.88 13.04 23.87
C GLN A 199 4.24 13.69 24.14
N ASP A 200 5.20 13.51 23.22
CA ASP A 200 6.50 14.17 23.28
C ASP A 200 6.39 15.70 23.11
N GLU A 201 5.43 16.15 22.30
CA GLU A 201 5.16 17.57 22.09
C GLU A 201 4.50 18.20 23.34
N ILE A 202 3.60 17.46 23.99
CA ILE A 202 3.00 17.88 25.27
C ILE A 202 4.08 17.99 26.36
N GLU A 203 5.01 17.04 26.45
CA GLU A 203 6.11 17.10 27.43
C GLU A 203 7.06 18.26 27.15
N ARG A 204 7.37 18.54 25.88
CA ARG A 204 8.16 19.72 25.48
C ARG A 204 7.48 21.01 25.85
N LEU A 205 6.18 21.13 25.58
CA LEU A 205 5.39 22.30 25.94
C LEU A 205 5.29 22.48 27.46
N LYS A 206 5.08 21.40 28.23
CA LYS A 206 5.08 21.45 29.70
C LYS A 206 6.43 21.91 30.27
N LYS A 207 7.55 21.46 29.72
CA LYS A 207 8.87 21.94 30.12
C LYS A 207 9.05 23.43 29.82
N THR A 208 8.60 23.88 28.65
CA THR A 208 8.73 25.29 28.24
C THR A 208 7.83 26.22 29.07
N VAL A 209 6.66 25.79 29.50
CA VAL A 209 5.70 26.56 30.31
C VAL A 209 6.05 26.47 31.81
N GLY A 210 6.65 25.37 32.26
CA GLY A 210 7.03 25.17 33.67
C GLY A 210 8.33 25.85 34.10
N ASP A 211 9.15 26.35 33.15
CA ASP A 211 10.38 27.09 33.39
C ASP A 211 10.17 28.63 33.41
N ASN A 212 8.94 29.13 33.38
CA ASN A 212 8.54 30.52 33.61
C ASN A 212 7.72 30.62 34.91
#